data_2451cd3aca9ce0f3a4ea08033da67764
#
_entry.id   2451cd3aca9ce0f3a4ea08033da67764
#
_cell.length_a   1.000
_cell.length_b   1.000
_cell.length_c   1.000
_cell.angle_alpha   90.00
_cell.angle_beta   90.00
_cell.angle_gamma   90.00
#
_symmetry.space_group_name_H-M   'P 1'
#
loop_
_entity.id
_entity.type
_entity.pdbx_description
1 polymer ?
#
loop_
_entity_poly.entity_id
_entity_poly.type
_entity_poly.pdbx_seq_one_letter_code
_entity_poly.pdbx_strand_id
1 'polypeptide(L)'
;HWFWSVIKANRPVYRDILIAAFFINLFALTMPLFVMNVYDRVVPNHATDTLWVLALGALIIICADLALRLLRSWFVELAASRADITLSARIMERILGTRLEHAPQSVGSFAANVQSFESVRSFIGSMTVTALIDLPFFLLFVVIIALISPVMVIPVLIGATIIILYALSVQATMHQLSETMSQASAQRNSGLVESLVAAPTLKSFNASSRMQSAWEQSTRFLSGCSGKQRLLGMSVGA
;
A
#
# COMPACT_ATOMS: atom_id res chain seq x y z
N HIS A 1 -20.32 2.92 11.62
CA HIS A 1 -20.49 1.71 12.44
C HIS A 1 -20.07 0.40 11.75
N TRP A 2 -20.22 0.27 10.42
CA TRP A 2 -19.93 -0.96 9.67
C TRP A 2 -18.40 -1.29 9.58
N PHE A 3 -17.55 -0.28 9.45
CA PHE A 3 -16.09 -0.44 9.41
C PHE A 3 -15.54 -1.12 10.68
N TRP A 4 -16.00 -0.69 11.85
CA TRP A 4 -15.62 -1.30 13.12
C TRP A 4 -16.10 -2.74 13.29
N SER A 5 -17.23 -3.12 12.64
CA SER A 5 -17.70 -4.51 12.68
C SER A 5 -16.80 -5.47 11.90
N VAL A 6 -16.23 -5.01 10.77
CA VAL A 6 -15.26 -5.79 9.97
C VAL A 6 -13.94 -5.97 10.73
N ILE A 7 -13.45 -4.92 11.40
CA ILE A 7 -12.26 -5.01 12.25
C ILE A 7 -12.48 -5.97 13.42
N LYS A 8 -13.64 -5.88 14.10
CA LYS A 8 -13.98 -6.78 15.21
C LYS A 8 -14.07 -8.24 14.78
N ALA A 9 -14.59 -8.53 13.61
CA ALA A 9 -14.68 -9.90 13.09
C ALA A 9 -13.30 -10.53 12.81
N ASN A 10 -12.30 -9.70 12.48
CA ASN A 10 -10.93 -10.14 12.18
C ASN A 10 -9.95 -9.91 13.34
N ARG A 11 -10.44 -9.69 14.57
CA ARG A 11 -9.61 -9.47 15.77
C ARG A 11 -8.44 -10.43 15.96
N PRO A 12 -8.58 -11.76 15.78
CA PRO A 12 -7.46 -12.68 15.96
C PRO A 12 -6.33 -12.42 14.95
N VAL A 13 -6.65 -12.13 13.70
CA VAL A 13 -5.63 -11.84 12.67
C VAL A 13 -4.88 -10.54 12.98
N TYR A 14 -5.57 -9.49 13.40
CA TYR A 14 -4.91 -8.23 13.81
C TYR A 14 -4.03 -8.40 15.03
N ARG A 15 -4.44 -9.23 16.00
CA ARG A 15 -3.60 -9.57 17.16
C ARG A 15 -2.31 -10.27 16.72
N ASP A 16 -2.41 -11.23 15.81
CA ASP A 16 -1.25 -12.00 15.34
C ASP A 16 -0.30 -11.10 14.52
N ILE A 17 -0.83 -10.16 13.73
CA ILE A 17 -0.05 -9.12 13.05
C ILE A 17 0.68 -8.21 14.07
N LEU A 18 0.02 -7.79 15.15
CA LEU A 18 0.64 -6.98 16.21
C LEU A 18 1.76 -7.73 16.94
N ILE A 19 1.56 -9.01 17.23
CA ILE A 19 2.59 -9.86 17.83
C ILE A 19 3.79 -9.99 16.89
N ALA A 20 3.56 -10.27 15.61
CA ALA A 20 4.62 -10.32 14.63
C ALA A 20 5.36 -8.99 14.52
N ALA A 21 4.65 -7.85 14.49
CA ALA A 21 5.24 -6.53 14.46
C ALA A 21 6.10 -6.24 15.70
N PHE A 22 5.66 -6.67 16.88
CA PHE A 22 6.45 -6.55 18.10
C PHE A 22 7.80 -7.28 17.99
N PHE A 23 7.80 -8.54 17.57
CA PHE A 23 9.02 -9.30 17.40
C PHE A 23 9.92 -8.76 16.28
N ILE A 24 9.35 -8.33 15.15
CA ILE A 24 10.12 -7.70 14.07
C ILE A 24 10.84 -6.44 14.57
N ASN A 25 10.16 -5.59 15.34
CA ASN A 25 10.76 -4.39 15.90
C ASN A 25 11.80 -4.71 16.98
N LEU A 26 11.58 -5.76 17.77
CA LEU A 26 12.57 -6.24 18.74
C LEU A 26 13.83 -6.77 18.02
N PHE A 27 13.67 -7.55 16.97
CA PHE A 27 14.77 -8.10 16.17
C PHE A 27 15.54 -7.03 15.40
N ALA A 28 14.89 -5.92 15.04
CA ALA A 28 15.56 -4.78 14.43
C ALA A 28 16.69 -4.19 15.29
N LEU A 29 16.64 -4.37 16.61
CA LEU A 29 17.71 -3.97 17.53
C LEU A 29 18.94 -4.88 17.46
N THR A 30 18.84 -6.05 16.84
CA THR A 30 19.93 -7.04 16.82
C THR A 30 21.18 -6.49 16.10
N MET A 31 21.02 -5.84 14.96
CA MET A 31 22.17 -5.30 14.22
C MET A 31 22.91 -4.18 14.95
N PRO A 32 22.25 -3.15 15.52
CA PRO A 32 22.93 -2.16 16.35
C PRO A 32 23.65 -2.79 17.54
N LEU A 33 23.00 -3.75 18.25
CA LEU A 33 23.62 -4.43 19.40
C LEU A 33 24.78 -5.32 18.99
N PHE A 34 24.70 -6.00 17.86
CA PHE A 34 25.79 -6.79 17.30
C PHE A 34 27.00 -5.89 17.02
N VAL A 35 26.81 -4.80 16.27
CA VAL A 35 27.86 -3.85 15.93
C VAL A 35 28.49 -3.27 17.18
N MET A 36 27.70 -2.83 18.15
CA MET A 36 28.19 -2.30 19.42
C MET A 36 29.08 -3.32 20.17
N ASN A 37 28.62 -4.58 20.31
CA ASN A 37 29.41 -5.61 21.00
C ASN A 37 30.70 -5.97 20.23
N VAL A 38 30.69 -5.94 18.89
CA VAL A 38 31.88 -6.19 18.08
C VAL A 38 32.93 -5.10 18.36
N TYR A 39 32.52 -3.82 18.34
CA TYR A 39 33.46 -2.71 18.57
C TYR A 39 33.94 -2.62 20.02
N ASP A 40 33.05 -2.89 20.99
CA ASP A 40 33.37 -2.72 22.41
C ASP A 40 34.13 -3.91 23.01
N ARG A 41 33.89 -5.13 22.51
CA ARG A 41 34.45 -6.34 23.10
C ARG A 41 35.36 -7.15 22.17
N VAL A 42 34.95 -7.32 20.91
CA VAL A 42 35.68 -8.21 19.98
C VAL A 42 36.94 -7.54 19.48
N VAL A 43 36.82 -6.32 18.99
CA VAL A 43 37.96 -5.59 18.38
C VAL A 43 39.08 -5.31 19.39
N PRO A 44 38.82 -4.76 20.60
CA PRO A 44 39.88 -4.48 21.57
C PRO A 44 40.59 -5.72 22.10
N ASN A 45 39.85 -6.83 22.26
CA ASN A 45 40.36 -8.05 22.89
C ASN A 45 40.80 -9.13 21.87
N HIS A 46 40.71 -8.87 20.57
CA HIS A 46 40.91 -9.88 19.51
C HIS A 46 40.16 -11.20 19.73
N ALA A 47 38.94 -11.12 20.33
CA ALA A 47 38.18 -12.26 20.76
C ALA A 47 37.40 -12.89 19.60
N THR A 48 38.10 -13.66 18.75
CA THR A 48 37.51 -14.31 17.56
C THR A 48 36.41 -15.31 17.91
N ASP A 49 36.54 -16.01 19.02
CA ASP A 49 35.53 -17.00 19.48
C ASP A 49 34.21 -16.30 19.84
N THR A 50 34.28 -15.14 20.49
CA THR A 50 33.11 -14.31 20.81
C THR A 50 32.47 -13.79 19.53
N LEU A 51 33.24 -13.44 18.51
CA LEU A 51 32.72 -12.98 17.22
C LEU A 51 31.88 -14.06 16.54
N TRP A 52 32.36 -15.32 16.54
CA TRP A 52 31.63 -16.43 15.92
C TRP A 52 30.28 -16.69 16.62
N VAL A 53 30.25 -16.66 17.96
CA VAL A 53 29.02 -16.84 18.72
C VAL A 53 28.02 -15.70 18.44
N LEU A 54 28.50 -14.45 18.46
CA LEU A 54 27.66 -13.29 18.15
C LEU A 54 27.15 -13.32 16.71
N ALA A 55 28.00 -13.70 15.75
CA ALA A 55 27.61 -13.79 14.33
C ALA A 55 26.55 -14.89 14.09
N LEU A 56 26.70 -16.04 14.73
CA LEU A 56 25.74 -17.13 14.66
C LEU A 56 24.39 -16.72 15.30
N GLY A 57 24.45 -16.07 16.46
CA GLY A 57 23.25 -15.54 17.12
C GLY A 57 22.53 -14.49 16.25
N ALA A 58 23.28 -13.54 15.68
CA ALA A 58 22.74 -12.55 14.78
C ALA A 58 22.12 -13.18 13.52
N LEU A 59 22.78 -14.18 12.94
CA LEU A 59 22.27 -14.90 11.77
C LEU A 59 20.91 -15.58 12.07
N ILE A 60 20.79 -16.26 13.20
CA ILE A 60 19.54 -16.91 13.62
C ILE A 60 18.43 -15.87 13.76
N ILE A 61 18.71 -14.73 14.39
CA ILE A 61 17.72 -13.66 14.58
C ILE A 61 17.33 -13.03 13.24
N ILE A 62 18.26 -12.82 12.31
CA ILE A 62 17.97 -12.29 10.97
C ILE A 62 17.09 -13.28 10.19
N CYS A 63 17.36 -14.57 10.26
CA CYS A 63 16.51 -15.59 9.63
C CYS A 63 15.09 -15.61 10.24
N ALA A 64 14.99 -15.48 11.56
CA ALA A 64 13.71 -15.40 12.25
C ALA A 64 12.96 -14.10 11.90
N ASP A 65 13.65 -12.96 11.81
CA ASP A 65 13.07 -11.68 11.36
C ASP A 65 12.51 -11.79 9.95
N LEU A 66 13.25 -12.38 9.02
CA LEU A 66 12.79 -12.62 7.66
C LEU A 66 11.53 -13.48 7.63
N ALA A 67 11.52 -14.59 8.39
CA ALA A 67 10.36 -15.47 8.49
C ALA A 67 9.13 -14.73 9.04
N LEU A 68 9.30 -13.92 10.09
CA LEU A 68 8.23 -13.11 10.67
C LEU A 68 7.70 -12.03 9.71
N ARG A 69 8.57 -11.40 8.93
CA ARG A 69 8.15 -10.43 7.89
C ARG A 69 7.32 -11.09 6.80
N LEU A 70 7.69 -12.28 6.35
CA LEU A 70 6.93 -13.05 5.38
C LEU A 70 5.57 -13.47 5.95
N LEU A 71 5.53 -13.98 7.17
CA LEU A 71 4.29 -14.34 7.87
C LEU A 71 3.38 -13.13 8.07
N ARG A 72 3.92 -11.99 8.51
CA ARG A 72 3.17 -10.74 8.65
C ARG A 72 2.56 -10.30 7.33
N SER A 73 3.33 -10.32 6.24
CA SER A 73 2.84 -9.97 4.91
C SER A 73 1.68 -10.86 4.48
N TRP A 74 1.81 -12.17 4.72
CA TRP A 74 0.75 -13.13 4.42
C TRP A 74 -0.51 -12.92 5.26
N PHE A 75 -0.38 -12.63 6.55
CA PHE A 75 -1.53 -12.32 7.41
C PHE A 75 -2.22 -11.01 7.02
N VAL A 76 -1.46 -9.98 6.64
CA VAL A 76 -2.02 -8.71 6.14
C VAL A 76 -2.82 -8.95 4.87
N GLU A 77 -2.27 -9.73 3.93
CA GLU A 77 -2.96 -10.08 2.68
C GLU A 77 -4.23 -10.90 2.94
N LEU A 78 -4.16 -11.87 3.85
CA LEU A 78 -5.32 -12.66 4.25
C LEU A 78 -6.42 -11.80 4.88
N ALA A 79 -6.05 -10.84 5.74
CA ALA A 79 -6.99 -9.90 6.35
C ALA A 79 -7.63 -8.98 5.29
N ALA A 80 -6.83 -8.47 4.36
CA ALA A 80 -7.27 -7.64 3.25
C ALA A 80 -8.26 -8.40 2.35
N SER A 81 -7.92 -9.63 1.96
CA SER A 81 -8.78 -10.48 1.12
C SER A 81 -10.13 -10.80 1.79
N ARG A 82 -10.13 -11.13 3.08
CA ARG A 82 -11.37 -11.38 3.84
C ARG A 82 -12.24 -10.12 3.96
N ALA A 83 -11.61 -8.98 4.23
CA ALA A 83 -12.32 -7.70 4.27
C ALA A 83 -12.95 -7.38 2.92
N ASP A 84 -12.22 -7.67 1.84
CA ASP A 84 -12.62 -7.51 0.46
C ASP A 84 -13.89 -8.26 0.10
N ILE A 85 -13.90 -9.57 0.34
CA ILE A 85 -15.05 -10.44 0.06
C ILE A 85 -16.27 -9.95 0.84
N THR A 86 -16.10 -9.65 2.14
CA THR A 86 -17.19 -9.19 3.00
C THR A 86 -17.77 -7.86 2.53
N LEU A 87 -16.91 -6.97 2.09
CA LEU A 87 -17.28 -5.64 1.63
C LEU A 87 -18.00 -5.69 0.29
N SER A 88 -17.47 -6.46 -0.67
CA SER A 88 -18.08 -6.69 -1.98
C SER A 88 -19.49 -7.30 -1.85
N ALA A 89 -19.64 -8.29 -0.99
CA ALA A 89 -20.95 -8.91 -0.73
C ALA A 89 -21.96 -7.91 -0.16
N ARG A 90 -21.55 -7.08 0.81
CA ARG A 90 -22.43 -6.05 1.40
C ARG A 90 -22.78 -4.93 0.44
N ILE A 91 -21.87 -4.57 -0.46
CA ILE A 91 -22.16 -3.57 -1.49
C ILE A 91 -23.21 -4.12 -2.44
N MET A 92 -23.03 -5.35 -2.91
CA MET A 92 -24.00 -5.98 -3.81
C MET A 92 -25.39 -6.11 -3.14
N GLU A 93 -25.42 -6.51 -1.88
CA GLU A 93 -26.66 -6.56 -1.09
C GLU A 93 -27.37 -5.20 -1.02
N ARG A 94 -26.60 -4.13 -0.76
CA ARG A 94 -27.15 -2.77 -0.76
C ARG A 94 -27.63 -2.32 -2.13
N ILE A 95 -26.90 -2.63 -3.17
CA ILE A 95 -27.25 -2.32 -4.56
C ILE A 95 -28.60 -2.96 -4.91
N LEU A 96 -28.70 -4.25 -4.66
CA LEU A 96 -29.93 -5.02 -4.95
C LEU A 96 -31.10 -4.63 -4.04
N GLY A 97 -30.84 -4.15 -2.82
CA GLY A 97 -31.82 -3.66 -1.87
C GLY A 97 -32.22 -2.19 -2.04
N THR A 98 -31.63 -1.47 -3.00
CA THR A 98 -31.97 -0.06 -3.26
C THR A 98 -33.33 0.04 -3.92
N ARG A 99 -34.25 0.86 -3.39
CA ARG A 99 -35.54 1.10 -3.99
C ARG A 99 -35.39 1.77 -5.36
N LEU A 100 -36.20 1.34 -6.34
CA LEU A 100 -36.16 1.87 -7.72
C LEU A 100 -36.34 3.40 -7.82
N GLU A 101 -37.01 4.01 -6.83
CA GLU A 101 -37.17 5.47 -6.73
C GLU A 101 -35.86 6.24 -6.55
N HIS A 102 -34.81 5.59 -6.02
CA HIS A 102 -33.47 6.16 -5.77
C HIS A 102 -32.42 5.55 -6.70
N ALA A 103 -32.83 4.84 -7.74
CA ALA A 103 -31.90 4.27 -8.71
C ALA A 103 -31.18 5.39 -9.47
N PRO A 104 -29.85 5.30 -9.66
CA PRO A 104 -29.10 6.31 -10.40
C PRO A 104 -29.60 6.39 -11.84
N GLN A 105 -29.66 7.61 -12.37
CA GLN A 105 -30.21 7.93 -13.69
C GLN A 105 -29.46 7.27 -14.86
N SER A 106 -28.24 6.73 -14.64
CA SER A 106 -27.53 5.96 -15.66
C SER A 106 -26.74 4.79 -15.05
N VAL A 107 -26.80 3.65 -15.73
CA VAL A 107 -26.03 2.44 -15.40
C VAL A 107 -24.50 2.72 -15.43
N GLY A 108 -24.06 3.62 -16.32
CA GLY A 108 -22.66 4.00 -16.46
C GLY A 108 -22.09 4.78 -15.27
N SER A 109 -22.88 5.73 -14.70
CA SER A 109 -22.46 6.46 -13.50
C SER A 109 -22.39 5.57 -12.27
N PHE A 110 -23.25 4.57 -12.21
CA PHE A 110 -23.26 3.58 -11.15
C PHE A 110 -22.03 2.64 -11.22
N ALA A 111 -21.70 2.14 -12.40
CA ALA A 111 -20.51 1.33 -12.62
C ALA A 111 -19.23 2.11 -12.29
N ALA A 112 -19.16 3.40 -12.63
CA ALA A 112 -18.04 4.28 -12.27
C ALA A 112 -17.91 4.46 -10.74
N ASN A 113 -19.01 4.60 -10.01
CA ASN A 113 -19.00 4.71 -8.57
C ASN A 113 -18.52 3.41 -7.88
N VAL A 114 -18.92 2.25 -8.38
CA VAL A 114 -18.43 0.95 -7.90
C VAL A 114 -16.93 0.81 -8.15
N GLN A 115 -16.45 1.21 -9.32
CA GLN A 115 -15.03 1.16 -9.66
C GLN A 115 -14.20 2.13 -8.82
N SER A 116 -14.71 3.32 -8.53
CA SER A 116 -14.07 4.27 -7.61
C SER A 116 -13.94 3.70 -6.20
N PHE A 117 -14.95 2.95 -5.76
CA PHE A 117 -14.93 2.28 -4.46
C PHE A 117 -13.88 1.15 -4.40
N GLU A 118 -13.68 0.41 -5.47
CA GLU A 118 -12.60 -0.60 -5.56
C GLU A 118 -11.22 0.02 -5.41
N SER A 119 -11.00 1.22 -5.94
CA SER A 119 -9.75 1.96 -5.78
C SER A 119 -9.50 2.38 -4.32
N VAL A 120 -10.53 2.86 -3.63
CA VAL A 120 -10.47 3.18 -2.20
C VAL A 120 -10.21 1.93 -1.35
N ARG A 121 -10.82 0.81 -1.71
CA ARG A 121 -10.68 -0.49 -1.06
C ARG A 121 -9.24 -1.01 -1.10
N SER A 122 -8.61 -0.98 -2.26
CA SER A 122 -7.21 -1.42 -2.43
C SER A 122 -6.24 -0.54 -1.64
N PHE A 123 -6.52 0.76 -1.52
CA PHE A 123 -5.72 1.69 -0.73
C PHE A 123 -5.81 1.42 0.79
N ILE A 124 -7.00 1.11 1.30
CA ILE A 124 -7.20 0.81 2.73
C ILE A 124 -6.61 -0.55 3.12
N GLY A 125 -6.52 -1.50 2.18
CA GLY A 125 -6.24 -2.91 2.53
C GLY A 125 -4.81 -3.20 2.95
N SER A 126 -3.78 -2.58 2.38
CA SER A 126 -2.41 -3.05 2.61
C SER A 126 -1.48 -2.03 3.28
N MET A 127 -1.39 -0.81 2.79
CA MET A 127 -0.40 0.15 3.27
C MET A 127 -0.80 0.84 4.58
N THR A 128 -2.08 1.20 4.73
CA THR A 128 -2.58 1.93 5.90
C THR A 128 -2.54 1.07 7.17
N VAL A 129 -2.86 -0.21 7.05
CA VAL A 129 -2.83 -1.16 8.18
C VAL A 129 -1.40 -1.34 8.67
N THR A 130 -0.44 -1.54 7.77
CA THR A 130 0.98 -1.71 8.11
C THR A 130 1.54 -0.45 8.77
N ALA A 131 1.31 0.73 8.20
CA ALA A 131 1.77 2.00 8.75
C ALA A 131 1.16 2.28 10.15
N LEU A 132 -0.13 1.99 10.34
CA LEU A 132 -0.81 2.18 11.62
C LEU A 132 -0.26 1.25 12.72
N ILE A 133 0.17 0.05 12.35
CA ILE A 133 0.76 -0.93 13.27
C ILE A 133 2.18 -0.55 13.64
N ASP A 134 2.97 -0.01 12.71
CA ASP A 134 4.38 0.33 12.95
C ASP A 134 4.55 1.69 13.65
N LEU A 135 3.57 2.60 13.54
CA LEU A 135 3.60 3.93 14.14
C LEU A 135 3.78 3.94 15.68
N PRO A 136 3.09 3.09 16.49
CA PRO A 136 3.34 3.01 17.92
C PRO A 136 4.77 2.60 18.28
N PHE A 137 5.36 1.69 17.50
CA PHE A 137 6.74 1.25 17.72
C PHE A 137 7.74 2.35 17.38
N PHE A 138 7.50 3.09 16.30
CA PHE A 138 8.31 4.27 15.98
C PHE A 138 8.29 5.29 17.14
N LEU A 139 7.12 5.62 17.67
CA LEU A 139 7.00 6.51 18.82
C LEU A 139 7.72 5.97 20.07
N LEU A 140 7.60 4.67 20.32
CA LEU A 140 8.30 4.01 21.43
C LEU A 140 9.82 4.14 21.29
N PHE A 141 10.38 3.90 20.10
CA PHE A 141 11.82 4.07 19.86
C PHE A 141 12.26 5.52 20.01
N VAL A 142 11.48 6.49 19.55
CA VAL A 142 11.77 7.92 19.75
C VAL A 142 11.82 8.26 21.25
N VAL A 143 10.90 7.73 22.04
CA VAL A 143 10.89 7.93 23.51
C VAL A 143 12.13 7.29 24.14
N ILE A 144 12.50 6.07 23.77
CA ILE A 144 13.70 5.40 24.29
C ILE A 144 14.97 6.23 23.95
N ILE A 145 15.09 6.72 22.72
CA ILE A 145 16.20 7.55 22.31
C ILE A 145 16.22 8.85 23.12
N ALA A 146 15.07 9.47 23.37
CA ALA A 146 14.95 10.68 24.18
C ALA A 146 15.42 10.49 25.63
N LEU A 147 15.15 9.31 26.21
CA LEU A 147 15.58 8.96 27.57
C LEU A 147 17.09 8.73 27.65
N ILE A 148 17.70 8.19 26.59
CA ILE A 148 19.16 7.95 26.54
C ILE A 148 19.92 9.23 26.24
N SER A 149 19.51 9.97 25.21
CA SER A 149 20.13 11.20 24.78
C SER A 149 19.13 12.10 24.04
N PRO A 150 18.60 13.17 24.68
CA PRO A 150 17.65 14.07 24.04
C PRO A 150 18.15 14.71 22.75
N VAL A 151 19.47 14.93 22.65
CA VAL A 151 20.10 15.55 21.46
C VAL A 151 19.97 14.62 20.23
N MET A 152 20.01 13.30 20.42
CA MET A 152 19.88 12.33 19.34
C MET A 152 18.46 12.22 18.75
N VAL A 153 17.47 12.77 19.41
CA VAL A 153 16.09 12.83 18.88
C VAL A 153 15.99 13.84 17.73
N ILE A 154 16.79 14.91 17.77
CA ILE A 154 16.73 15.99 16.77
C ILE A 154 16.93 15.49 15.34
N PRO A 155 18.00 14.74 15.00
CA PRO A 155 18.18 14.23 13.64
C PRO A 155 17.08 13.24 13.23
N VAL A 156 16.54 12.44 14.16
CA VAL A 156 15.45 11.51 13.88
C VAL A 156 14.19 12.27 13.52
N LEU A 157 13.83 13.32 14.27
CA LEU A 157 12.65 14.13 13.99
C LEU A 157 12.80 14.94 12.69
N ILE A 158 13.99 15.47 12.41
CA ILE A 158 14.29 16.17 11.14
C ILE A 158 14.12 15.19 9.98
N GLY A 159 14.69 14.00 10.04
CA GLY A 159 14.57 12.98 9.00
C GLY A 159 13.11 12.56 8.79
N ALA A 160 12.38 12.28 9.87
CA ALA A 160 10.96 11.95 9.80
C ALA A 160 10.13 13.09 9.18
N THR A 161 10.40 14.33 9.55
CA THR A 161 9.70 15.51 9.00
C THR A 161 9.96 15.66 7.49
N ILE A 162 11.20 15.49 7.05
CA ILE A 162 11.56 15.54 5.62
C ILE A 162 10.85 14.46 4.84
N ILE A 163 10.82 13.23 5.35
CA ILE A 163 10.12 12.10 4.71
C ILE A 163 8.62 12.37 4.62
N ILE A 164 8.00 12.88 5.69
CA ILE A 164 6.56 13.20 5.70
C ILE A 164 6.25 14.30 4.69
N LEU A 165 7.03 15.40 4.66
CA LEU A 165 6.82 16.49 3.71
C LEU A 165 7.00 16.01 2.26
N TYR A 166 7.99 15.18 2.01
CA TYR A 166 8.20 14.56 0.71
C TYR A 166 7.00 13.67 0.32
N ALA A 167 6.56 12.78 1.21
CA ALA A 167 5.42 11.90 0.98
C ALA A 167 4.14 12.68 0.68
N LEU A 168 3.87 13.76 1.41
CA LEU A 168 2.71 14.62 1.18
C LEU A 168 2.77 15.33 -0.19
N SER A 169 3.93 15.81 -0.59
CA SER A 169 4.11 16.46 -1.90
C SER A 169 3.92 15.48 -3.06
N VAL A 170 4.44 14.27 -2.94
CA VAL A 170 4.25 13.22 -3.94
C VAL A 170 2.80 12.73 -3.97
N GLN A 171 2.16 12.61 -2.81
CA GLN A 171 0.75 12.18 -2.70
C GLN A 171 -0.20 13.12 -3.46
N ALA A 172 -0.01 14.44 -3.36
CA ALA A 172 -0.82 15.41 -4.08
C ALA A 172 -0.70 15.22 -5.60
N THR A 173 0.51 15.03 -6.11
CA THR A 173 0.78 14.78 -7.54
C THR A 173 0.21 13.43 -7.99
N MET A 174 0.37 12.38 -7.18
CA MET A 174 -0.18 11.05 -7.44
C MET A 174 -1.70 11.05 -7.50
N HIS A 175 -2.37 11.82 -6.63
CA HIS A 175 -3.82 11.93 -6.62
C HIS A 175 -4.34 12.56 -7.92
N GLN A 176 -3.76 13.70 -8.34
CA GLN A 176 -4.12 14.35 -9.61
C GLN A 176 -3.89 13.44 -10.81
N LEU A 177 -2.76 12.75 -10.83
CA LEU A 177 -2.41 11.83 -11.92
C LEU A 177 -3.37 10.64 -11.98
N SER A 178 -3.73 10.08 -10.82
CA SER A 178 -4.69 8.97 -10.69
C SER A 178 -6.08 9.37 -11.17
N GLU A 179 -6.53 10.57 -10.82
CA GLU A 179 -7.83 11.11 -11.26
C GLU A 179 -7.86 11.31 -12.78
N THR A 180 -6.81 11.90 -13.35
CA THR A 180 -6.67 12.08 -14.79
C THR A 180 -6.65 10.73 -15.53
N MET A 181 -5.96 9.75 -15.00
CA MET A 181 -5.93 8.38 -15.55
C MET A 181 -7.30 7.70 -15.47
N SER A 182 -8.00 7.86 -14.36
CA SER A 182 -9.35 7.29 -14.19
C SER A 182 -10.33 7.86 -15.21
N GLN A 183 -10.32 9.18 -15.39
CA GLN A 183 -11.16 9.86 -16.38
C GLN A 183 -10.82 9.42 -17.81
N ALA A 184 -9.54 9.39 -18.18
CA ALA A 184 -9.10 8.96 -19.50
C ALA A 184 -9.41 7.47 -19.77
N SER A 185 -9.30 6.61 -18.75
CA SER A 185 -9.66 5.21 -18.86
C SER A 185 -11.17 5.01 -19.03
N ALA A 186 -11.97 5.76 -18.29
CA ALA A 186 -13.43 5.75 -18.45
C ALA A 186 -13.86 6.19 -19.86
N GLN A 187 -13.26 7.27 -20.37
CA GLN A 187 -13.53 7.77 -21.70
C GLN A 187 -13.12 6.77 -22.79
N ARG A 188 -11.96 6.13 -22.65
CA ARG A 188 -11.49 5.06 -23.55
C ARG A 188 -12.45 3.87 -23.55
N ASN A 189 -12.89 3.42 -22.37
CA ASN A 189 -13.81 2.29 -22.25
C ASN A 189 -15.19 2.62 -22.83
N SER A 190 -15.69 3.85 -22.63
CA SER A 190 -16.92 4.32 -23.25
C SER A 190 -16.82 4.31 -24.77
N GLY A 191 -15.71 4.82 -25.33
CA GLY A 191 -15.44 4.78 -26.77
C GLY A 191 -15.36 3.35 -27.33
N LEU A 192 -14.83 2.40 -26.55
CA LEU A 192 -14.81 0.98 -26.94
C LEU A 192 -16.24 0.41 -27.06
N VAL A 193 -17.06 0.64 -26.04
CA VAL A 193 -18.46 0.15 -26.05
C VAL A 193 -19.24 0.77 -27.22
N GLU A 194 -19.09 2.06 -27.43
CA GLU A 194 -19.74 2.77 -28.54
C GLU A 194 -19.27 2.23 -29.90
N SER A 195 -17.96 1.96 -30.06
CA SER A 195 -17.38 1.35 -31.25
C SER A 195 -17.95 -0.03 -31.54
N LEU A 196 -18.14 -0.85 -30.49
CA LEU A 196 -18.68 -2.20 -30.64
C LEU A 196 -20.14 -2.17 -31.06
N VAL A 197 -20.93 -1.29 -30.45
CA VAL A 197 -22.34 -1.11 -30.79
C VAL A 197 -22.51 -0.56 -32.22
N ALA A 198 -21.66 0.40 -32.60
CA ALA A 198 -21.71 1.01 -33.91
C ALA A 198 -20.85 0.29 -34.99
N ALA A 199 -20.28 -0.86 -34.67
CA ALA A 199 -19.36 -1.58 -35.56
C ALA A 199 -19.90 -1.83 -37.00
N PRO A 200 -21.17 -2.22 -37.21
CA PRO A 200 -21.72 -2.35 -38.56
C PRO A 200 -21.73 -1.06 -39.31
N THR A 201 -22.08 0.05 -38.66
CA THR A 201 -22.13 1.39 -39.21
C THR A 201 -20.72 1.92 -39.51
N LEU A 202 -19.76 1.71 -38.62
CA LEU A 202 -18.36 2.10 -38.81
C LEU A 202 -17.73 1.39 -40.02
N LYS A 203 -18.07 0.14 -40.24
CA LYS A 203 -17.60 -0.63 -41.39
C LYS A 203 -18.22 -0.13 -42.70
N SER A 204 -19.53 0.20 -42.72
CA SER A 204 -20.20 0.71 -43.92
C SER A 204 -19.68 2.08 -44.37
N PHE A 205 -19.27 2.93 -43.42
CA PHE A 205 -18.70 4.26 -43.70
C PHE A 205 -17.17 4.27 -43.82
N ASN A 206 -16.50 3.10 -43.74
CA ASN A 206 -15.03 2.97 -43.78
C ASN A 206 -14.32 3.84 -42.72
N ALA A 207 -14.95 4.05 -41.54
CA ALA A 207 -14.49 4.93 -40.49
C ALA A 207 -13.62 4.21 -39.43
N SER A 208 -13.28 2.94 -39.64
CA SER A 208 -12.52 2.10 -38.72
C SER A 208 -11.15 2.68 -38.35
N SER A 209 -10.46 3.31 -39.32
CA SER A 209 -9.13 3.91 -39.10
C SER A 209 -9.18 5.12 -38.16
N ARG A 210 -10.24 5.92 -38.21
CA ARG A 210 -10.44 7.05 -37.27
C ARG A 210 -10.60 6.57 -35.84
N MET A 211 -11.38 5.51 -35.63
CA MET A 211 -11.61 4.93 -34.31
C MET A 211 -10.34 4.28 -33.76
N GLN A 212 -9.58 3.59 -34.61
CA GLN A 212 -8.29 3.02 -34.24
C GLN A 212 -7.31 4.12 -33.80
N SER A 213 -7.20 5.22 -34.54
CA SER A 213 -6.33 6.35 -34.20
C SER A 213 -6.71 6.97 -32.85
N ALA A 214 -8.00 7.17 -32.59
CA ALA A 214 -8.49 7.69 -31.32
C ALA A 214 -8.16 6.74 -30.15
N TRP A 215 -8.30 5.44 -30.35
CA TRP A 215 -7.92 4.41 -29.39
C TRP A 215 -6.41 4.42 -29.09
N GLU A 216 -5.57 4.46 -30.12
CA GLU A 216 -4.12 4.51 -29.97
C GLU A 216 -3.67 5.77 -29.23
N GLN A 217 -4.26 6.93 -29.54
CA GLN A 217 -3.96 8.18 -28.84
C GLN A 217 -4.30 8.11 -27.35
N SER A 218 -5.46 7.58 -27.00
CA SER A 218 -5.88 7.38 -25.62
C SER A 218 -4.97 6.38 -24.88
N THR A 219 -4.55 5.32 -25.58
CA THR A 219 -3.65 4.31 -25.01
C THR A 219 -2.24 4.87 -24.77
N ARG A 220 -1.71 5.67 -25.69
CA ARG A 220 -0.41 6.35 -25.53
C ARG A 220 -0.44 7.32 -24.34
N PHE A 221 -1.51 8.09 -24.20
CA PHE A 221 -1.70 9.00 -23.06
C PHE A 221 -1.71 8.24 -21.73
N LEU A 222 -2.51 7.18 -21.61
CA LEU A 222 -2.60 6.34 -20.42
C LEU A 222 -1.26 5.67 -20.09
N SER A 223 -0.54 5.19 -21.09
CA SER A 223 0.78 4.59 -20.92
C SER A 223 1.80 5.60 -20.38
N GLY A 224 1.78 6.83 -20.88
CA GLY A 224 2.62 7.93 -20.39
C GLY A 224 2.32 8.29 -18.92
N CYS A 225 1.04 8.37 -18.56
CA CYS A 225 0.62 8.62 -17.19
C CYS A 225 1.01 7.45 -16.24
N SER A 226 0.83 6.21 -16.68
CA SER A 226 1.24 5.02 -15.89
C SER A 226 2.75 4.96 -15.67
N GLY A 227 3.54 5.39 -16.65
CA GLY A 227 5.00 5.50 -16.51
C GLY A 227 5.39 6.51 -15.45
N LYS A 228 4.79 7.71 -15.46
CA LYS A 228 5.02 8.74 -14.43
C LYS A 228 4.59 8.26 -13.05
N GLN A 229 3.45 7.60 -12.93
CA GLN A 229 2.96 7.05 -11.67
C GLN A 229 3.92 6.00 -11.10
N ARG A 230 4.46 5.13 -11.94
CA ARG A 230 5.46 4.13 -11.53
C ARG A 230 6.76 4.78 -11.04
N LEU A 231 7.26 5.79 -11.75
CA LEU A 231 8.48 6.52 -11.34
C LEU A 231 8.28 7.22 -9.99
N LEU A 232 7.14 7.90 -9.79
CA LEU A 232 6.81 8.51 -8.51
C LEU A 232 6.66 7.48 -7.39
N GLY A 233 6.03 6.32 -7.66
CA GLY A 233 5.91 5.23 -6.68
C GLY A 233 7.27 4.65 -6.28
N MET A 234 8.19 4.46 -7.22
CA MET A 234 9.55 4.00 -6.92
C MET A 234 10.35 5.02 -6.09
N SER A 235 10.16 6.31 -6.32
CA SER A 235 10.86 7.36 -5.53
C SER A 235 10.39 7.46 -4.08
N VAL A 236 9.21 6.95 -3.76
CA VAL A 236 8.68 6.89 -2.38
C VAL A 236 9.09 5.60 -1.67
N GLY A 237 9.36 4.53 -2.44
CA GLY A 237 9.75 3.22 -1.88
C GLY A 237 11.26 3.00 -1.79
N ALA A 238 12.07 3.93 -2.29
CA ALA A 238 13.55 3.91 -2.18
C ALA A 238 14.01 4.68 -0.94
#